data_7c6afeffaae362daec38b850bcb519da
#
_entry.id   7c6afeffaae362daec38b850bcb519da
#
_cell.length_a   1.000
_cell.length_b   1.000
_cell.length_c   1.000
_cell.angle_alpha   90.00
_cell.angle_beta   90.00
_cell.angle_gamma   90.00
#
_symmetry.space_group_name_H-M   'P 1'
#
loop_
_entity.id
_entity.type
_entity.pdbx_description
1 polymer ?
#
loop_
_entity_poly.entity_id
_entity_poly.type
_entity_poly.pdbx_seq_one_letter_code
_entity_poly.pdbx_strand_id
1 'polypeptide(L)'
;MGTLQAGLQLYTVRQALSEDMAGTLQKVKAMGYDYVEFSGGRYGRSAEETRKLLDDAGLRCISVHQSPSFFQNDPQDAVDYVKTLGAEFAVIPVVRLPAYQEDWVGTIDLFQQMTDAFAAAGIRLLYHNHDHEMTTLPGDPVRLLDRILEAVPGLAPEFDTCWVSYGGVDPIQYLTQYAGQLDIVHLKDYRCCQLPERPIWQLLQEGYERPEKRSLCGFRYEPVGCGVENWQGILAATAGSGARYVVVEQDESKDRDSLEAAALSRRYLREEFGI
;
A
#
# COMPACT_ATOMS: atom_id res chain seq x y z
N MET A 1 2.13 -23.75 2.76
CA MET A 1 2.11 -22.30 2.53
C MET A 1 0.72 -21.95 2.03
N GLY A 2 0.05 -20.95 2.60
CA GLY A 2 -1.23 -20.44 2.09
C GLY A 2 -1.04 -19.85 0.70
N THR A 3 -2.06 -19.95 -0.16
CA THR A 3 -2.05 -19.31 -1.48
C THR A 3 -2.30 -17.81 -1.27
N LEU A 4 -1.42 -16.95 -1.78
CA LEU A 4 -1.60 -15.50 -1.78
C LEU A 4 -2.87 -15.13 -2.57
N GLN A 5 -3.63 -14.17 -2.10
CA GLN A 5 -4.86 -13.69 -2.73
C GLN A 5 -4.63 -12.30 -3.29
N ALA A 6 -4.94 -12.10 -4.59
CA ALA A 6 -4.71 -10.84 -5.27
C ALA A 6 -5.88 -9.86 -5.07
N GLY A 7 -5.57 -8.66 -4.60
CA GLY A 7 -6.46 -7.50 -4.53
C GLY A 7 -5.99 -6.36 -5.43
N LEU A 8 -6.86 -5.36 -5.59
CA LEU A 8 -6.57 -4.11 -6.28
C LEU A 8 -6.79 -2.93 -5.33
N GLN A 9 -5.77 -2.08 -5.15
CA GLN A 9 -5.95 -0.77 -4.56
C GLN A 9 -6.72 0.12 -5.54
N LEU A 10 -7.91 0.56 -5.13
CA LEU A 10 -8.84 1.28 -5.99
C LEU A 10 -8.38 2.70 -6.37
N TYR A 11 -7.34 3.22 -5.69
CA TYR A 11 -6.68 4.45 -6.14
C TYR A 11 -6.14 4.33 -7.57
N THR A 12 -5.72 3.15 -7.97
CA THR A 12 -5.28 2.84 -9.33
C THR A 12 -6.31 3.23 -10.39
N VAL A 13 -7.59 3.02 -10.10
CA VAL A 13 -8.71 3.26 -11.01
C VAL A 13 -9.65 4.38 -10.53
N ARG A 14 -9.14 5.30 -9.69
CA ARG A 14 -9.92 6.33 -9.00
C ARG A 14 -10.75 7.24 -9.92
N GLN A 15 -10.23 7.52 -11.13
CA GLN A 15 -10.97 8.34 -12.08
C GLN A 15 -12.20 7.58 -12.60
N ALA A 16 -12.03 6.35 -13.06
CA ALA A 16 -13.15 5.51 -13.52
C ALA A 16 -14.17 5.27 -12.39
N LEU A 17 -13.71 5.08 -11.13
CA LEU A 17 -14.60 4.97 -9.97
C LEU A 17 -15.41 6.24 -9.74
N SER A 18 -14.83 7.42 -9.90
CA SER A 18 -15.54 8.69 -9.71
C SER A 18 -16.62 8.92 -10.78
N GLU A 19 -16.41 8.42 -11.98
CA GLU A 19 -17.34 8.53 -13.13
C GLU A 19 -18.45 7.48 -13.05
N ASP A 20 -18.11 6.22 -12.82
CA ASP A 20 -19.03 5.08 -12.71
C ASP A 20 -18.48 4.01 -11.75
N MET A 21 -18.81 4.11 -10.47
CA MET A 21 -18.34 3.16 -9.47
C MET A 21 -18.87 1.74 -9.75
N ALA A 22 -20.17 1.59 -10.05
CA ALA A 22 -20.77 0.28 -10.25
C ALA A 22 -20.14 -0.46 -11.44
N GLY A 23 -20.05 0.19 -12.60
CA GLY A 23 -19.44 -0.39 -13.78
C GLY A 23 -17.94 -0.63 -13.62
N THR A 24 -17.23 0.23 -12.88
CA THR A 24 -15.80 0.04 -12.60
C THR A 24 -15.56 -1.18 -11.71
N LEU A 25 -16.31 -1.37 -10.63
CA LEU A 25 -16.20 -2.54 -9.77
C LEU A 25 -16.51 -3.85 -10.53
N GLN A 26 -17.51 -3.85 -11.43
CA GLN A 26 -17.78 -4.99 -12.30
C GLN A 26 -16.59 -5.31 -13.23
N LYS A 27 -15.95 -4.27 -13.80
CA LYS A 27 -14.74 -4.46 -14.63
C LYS A 27 -13.58 -5.02 -13.81
N VAL A 28 -13.36 -4.52 -12.59
CA VAL A 28 -12.32 -5.05 -11.66
C VAL A 28 -12.57 -6.53 -11.38
N LYS A 29 -13.82 -6.92 -11.12
CA LYS A 29 -14.18 -8.34 -10.94
C LYS A 29 -13.93 -9.16 -12.22
N ALA A 30 -14.31 -8.63 -13.38
CA ALA A 30 -14.11 -9.31 -14.66
C ALA A 30 -12.62 -9.51 -15.01
N MET A 31 -11.70 -8.69 -14.52
CA MET A 31 -10.26 -8.89 -14.63
C MET A 31 -9.76 -10.09 -13.81
N GLY A 32 -10.58 -10.57 -12.85
CA GLY A 32 -10.25 -11.68 -11.96
C GLY A 32 -9.74 -11.28 -10.58
N TYR A 33 -9.93 -10.03 -10.16
CA TYR A 33 -9.75 -9.65 -8.76
C TYR A 33 -10.96 -10.09 -7.94
N ASP A 34 -10.72 -10.65 -6.76
CA ASP A 34 -11.75 -10.99 -5.78
C ASP A 34 -11.78 -10.01 -4.61
N TYR A 35 -10.70 -9.28 -4.44
CA TYR A 35 -10.45 -8.38 -3.32
C TYR A 35 -10.11 -6.99 -3.79
N VAL A 36 -10.52 -6.00 -2.99
CA VAL A 36 -10.19 -4.59 -3.22
C VAL A 36 -9.78 -3.92 -1.92
N GLU A 37 -8.97 -2.88 -2.06
CA GLU A 37 -8.64 -1.94 -1.01
C GLU A 37 -9.10 -0.54 -1.41
N PHE A 38 -9.73 0.18 -0.47
CA PHE A 38 -10.17 1.56 -0.68
C PHE A 38 -9.10 2.56 -0.26
N SER A 39 -8.90 3.60 -1.06
CA SER A 39 -7.96 4.69 -0.79
C SER A 39 -8.49 5.76 0.18
N GLY A 40 -9.60 5.50 0.88
CA GLY A 40 -10.24 6.44 1.81
C GLY A 40 -11.25 7.40 1.19
N GLY A 41 -11.33 7.49 -0.14
CA GLY A 41 -12.34 8.30 -0.83
C GLY A 41 -13.72 7.65 -0.78
N ARG A 42 -14.74 8.41 -0.35
CA ARG A 42 -16.13 7.92 -0.28
C ARG A 42 -16.92 8.14 -1.57
N TYR A 43 -16.42 8.92 -2.50
CA TYR A 43 -17.04 9.24 -3.79
C TYR A 43 -18.50 9.72 -3.67
N GLY A 44 -18.82 10.47 -2.59
CA GLY A 44 -20.16 11.01 -2.32
C GLY A 44 -21.21 9.95 -1.93
N ARG A 45 -20.79 8.75 -1.48
CA ARG A 45 -21.67 7.63 -1.11
C ARG A 45 -21.56 7.31 0.38
N SER A 46 -22.63 6.72 0.93
CA SER A 46 -22.56 6.13 2.26
C SER A 46 -21.77 4.82 2.26
N ALA A 47 -21.41 4.36 3.45
CA ALA A 47 -20.74 3.07 3.60
C ALA A 47 -21.62 1.90 3.13
N GLU A 48 -22.94 1.97 3.42
CA GLU A 48 -23.93 0.95 3.04
C GLU A 48 -24.13 0.91 1.52
N GLU A 49 -24.19 2.07 0.86
CA GLU A 49 -24.28 2.14 -0.61
C GLU A 49 -23.02 1.54 -1.25
N THR A 50 -21.84 1.87 -0.73
CA THR A 50 -20.56 1.33 -1.20
C THR A 50 -20.49 -0.18 -0.96
N ARG A 51 -20.89 -0.66 0.22
CA ARG A 51 -20.95 -2.09 0.54
C ARG A 51 -21.86 -2.84 -0.42
N LYS A 52 -23.06 -2.28 -0.68
CA LYS A 52 -23.99 -2.89 -1.64
C LYS A 52 -23.37 -3.02 -3.04
N LEU A 53 -22.66 -2.00 -3.52
CA LEU A 53 -22.02 -2.06 -4.85
C LEU A 53 -20.90 -3.12 -4.89
N LEU A 54 -20.17 -3.32 -3.82
CA LEU A 54 -19.18 -4.40 -3.70
C LEU A 54 -19.86 -5.78 -3.75
N ASP A 55 -20.94 -5.97 -2.98
CA ASP A 55 -21.70 -7.22 -2.95
C ASP A 55 -22.32 -7.52 -4.32
N ASP A 56 -22.90 -6.53 -5.00
CA ASP A 56 -23.47 -6.64 -6.33
C ASP A 56 -22.40 -7.01 -7.40
N ALA A 57 -21.16 -6.54 -7.21
CA ALA A 57 -20.04 -6.87 -8.08
C ALA A 57 -19.35 -8.21 -7.72
N GLY A 58 -19.66 -8.79 -6.56
CA GLY A 58 -18.99 -9.99 -6.05
C GLY A 58 -17.53 -9.73 -5.61
N LEU A 59 -17.23 -8.51 -5.13
CA LEU A 59 -15.95 -8.10 -4.60
C LEU A 59 -15.98 -8.02 -3.07
N ARG A 60 -14.86 -8.28 -2.42
CA ARG A 60 -14.69 -8.11 -0.97
C ARG A 60 -13.68 -6.99 -0.70
N CYS A 61 -14.07 -6.04 0.16
CA CYS A 61 -13.14 -5.06 0.71
C CYS A 61 -12.31 -5.74 1.80
N ILE A 62 -10.98 -5.74 1.67
CA ILE A 62 -10.08 -6.28 2.70
C ILE A 62 -9.53 -5.19 3.60
N SER A 63 -9.33 -4.00 3.07
CA SER A 63 -8.70 -2.88 3.76
C SER A 63 -9.21 -1.53 3.26
N VAL A 64 -9.09 -0.53 4.13
CA VAL A 64 -9.46 0.86 3.81
C VAL A 64 -8.37 1.79 4.32
N HIS A 65 -7.81 2.63 3.46
CA HIS A 65 -6.92 3.69 3.86
C HIS A 65 -7.68 4.76 4.65
N GLN A 66 -7.19 5.07 5.85
CA GLN A 66 -7.77 6.06 6.76
C GLN A 66 -6.71 7.09 7.13
N SER A 67 -6.87 8.33 6.62
CA SER A 67 -5.91 9.38 6.97
C SER A 67 -6.02 9.74 8.46
N PRO A 68 -4.89 10.04 9.13
CA PRO A 68 -4.92 10.48 10.51
C PRO A 68 -5.79 11.72 10.73
N SER A 69 -5.81 12.66 9.79
CA SER A 69 -6.64 13.87 9.87
C SER A 69 -8.15 13.56 9.80
N PHE A 70 -8.55 12.57 9.00
CA PHE A 70 -9.94 12.14 8.96
C PHE A 70 -10.36 11.50 10.29
N PHE A 71 -9.51 10.61 10.84
CA PHE A 71 -9.74 10.00 12.13
C PHE A 71 -9.82 11.03 13.25
N GLN A 72 -8.95 12.03 13.30
CA GLN A 72 -9.00 13.09 14.31
C GLN A 72 -10.31 13.89 14.27
N ASN A 73 -10.90 14.10 13.10
CA ASN A 73 -12.15 14.84 12.96
C ASN A 73 -13.36 14.03 13.44
N ASP A 74 -13.43 12.76 13.13
CA ASP A 74 -14.50 11.85 13.54
C ASP A 74 -14.00 10.41 13.67
N PRO A 75 -13.45 10.03 14.85
CA PRO A 75 -12.93 8.68 15.09
C PRO A 75 -13.99 7.58 14.94
N GLN A 76 -15.22 7.87 15.38
CA GLN A 76 -16.30 6.87 15.31
C GLN A 76 -16.72 6.59 13.87
N ASP A 77 -16.89 7.64 13.06
CA ASP A 77 -17.24 7.50 11.65
C ASP A 77 -16.12 6.80 10.84
N ALA A 78 -14.84 7.06 11.19
CA ALA A 78 -13.71 6.37 10.59
C ALA A 78 -13.77 4.84 10.84
N VAL A 79 -14.07 4.41 12.07
CA VAL A 79 -14.18 3.01 12.43
C VAL A 79 -15.43 2.37 11.82
N ASP A 80 -16.58 3.05 11.91
CA ASP A 80 -17.87 2.53 11.42
C ASP A 80 -17.86 2.35 9.90
N TYR A 81 -17.18 3.24 9.17
CA TYR A 81 -17.01 3.11 7.73
C TYR A 81 -16.26 1.82 7.35
N VAL A 82 -15.11 1.57 7.96
CA VAL A 82 -14.30 0.35 7.71
C VAL A 82 -15.10 -0.91 8.05
N LYS A 83 -15.78 -0.88 9.20
CA LYS A 83 -16.62 -1.99 9.67
C LYS A 83 -17.80 -2.28 8.74
N THR A 84 -18.48 -1.24 8.25
CA THR A 84 -19.62 -1.39 7.33
C THR A 84 -19.21 -1.96 5.99
N LEU A 85 -18.01 -1.58 5.48
CA LEU A 85 -17.45 -2.22 4.28
C LEU A 85 -17.02 -3.67 4.50
N GLY A 86 -16.98 -4.14 5.75
CA GLY A 86 -16.58 -5.50 6.11
C GLY A 86 -15.09 -5.75 5.97
N ALA A 87 -14.28 -4.70 6.01
CA ALA A 87 -12.83 -4.80 5.91
C ALA A 87 -12.22 -5.34 7.22
N GLU A 88 -11.20 -6.15 7.08
CA GLU A 88 -10.42 -6.70 8.20
C GLU A 88 -9.37 -5.71 8.69
N PHE A 89 -8.94 -4.79 7.81
CA PHE A 89 -7.87 -3.85 8.06
C PHE A 89 -8.27 -2.40 7.79
N ALA A 90 -7.73 -1.51 8.61
CA ALA A 90 -7.59 -0.10 8.30
C ALA A 90 -6.11 0.19 8.05
N VAL A 91 -5.79 1.19 7.23
CA VAL A 91 -4.40 1.48 6.85
C VAL A 91 -4.14 2.97 6.96
N ILE A 92 -3.07 3.36 7.64
CA ILE A 92 -2.54 4.72 7.57
C ILE A 92 -1.80 4.85 6.24
N PRO A 93 -2.28 5.69 5.27
CA PRO A 93 -1.76 5.67 3.91
C PRO A 93 -0.43 6.40 3.77
N VAL A 94 -0.35 7.63 4.23
CA VAL A 94 0.82 8.48 4.13
C VAL A 94 0.81 9.57 5.18
N VAL A 95 1.94 9.79 5.81
CA VAL A 95 2.19 10.94 6.66
C VAL A 95 3.48 11.61 6.21
N ARG A 96 3.42 12.90 5.95
CA ARG A 96 4.56 13.62 5.39
C ARG A 96 5.68 13.76 6.41
N LEU A 97 6.92 13.69 5.95
CA LEU A 97 8.12 13.76 6.77
C LEU A 97 8.16 14.92 7.81
N PRO A 98 7.69 16.15 7.49
CA PRO A 98 7.63 17.23 8.48
C PRO A 98 6.86 16.88 9.76
N ALA A 99 5.78 16.09 9.70
CA ALA A 99 5.02 15.69 10.88
C ALA A 99 5.90 14.94 11.89
N TYR A 100 6.79 14.07 11.42
CA TYR A 100 7.70 13.33 12.27
C TYR A 100 8.86 14.18 12.80
N GLN A 101 9.29 15.19 12.04
CA GLN A 101 10.39 16.07 12.42
C GLN A 101 9.94 17.16 13.40
N GLU A 102 8.73 17.66 13.25
CA GLU A 102 8.19 18.77 14.01
C GLU A 102 7.44 18.32 15.27
N ASP A 103 6.70 17.20 15.19
CA ASP A 103 5.90 16.65 16.29
C ASP A 103 5.87 15.12 16.28
N TRP A 104 7.00 14.52 16.60
CA TRP A 104 7.10 13.06 16.74
C TRP A 104 6.10 12.50 17.77
N VAL A 105 6.08 13.12 18.96
CA VAL A 105 5.25 12.61 20.08
C VAL A 105 3.76 12.65 19.71
N GLY A 106 3.26 13.80 19.24
CA GLY A 106 1.86 13.92 18.87
C GLY A 106 1.46 13.01 17.70
N THR A 107 2.37 12.80 16.75
CA THR A 107 2.14 11.88 15.62
C THR A 107 2.03 10.43 16.10
N ILE A 108 2.93 9.98 16.95
CA ILE A 108 2.91 8.62 17.51
C ILE A 108 1.72 8.40 18.44
N ASP A 109 1.40 9.37 19.30
CA ASP A 109 0.21 9.31 20.15
C ASP A 109 -1.08 9.17 19.33
N LEU A 110 -1.19 9.87 18.20
CA LEU A 110 -2.32 9.74 17.29
C LEU A 110 -2.39 8.35 16.67
N PHE A 111 -1.26 7.79 16.23
CA PHE A 111 -1.24 6.43 15.68
C PHE A 111 -1.63 5.39 16.73
N GLN A 112 -1.22 5.58 17.99
CA GLN A 112 -1.64 4.69 19.06
C GLN A 112 -3.16 4.79 19.31
N GLN A 113 -3.73 6.00 19.33
CA GLN A 113 -5.18 6.20 19.44
C GLN A 113 -5.94 5.53 18.29
N MET A 114 -5.44 5.65 17.04
CA MET A 114 -6.01 4.95 15.88
C MET A 114 -5.93 3.43 16.08
N THR A 115 -4.77 2.91 16.48
CA THR A 115 -4.54 1.48 16.71
C THR A 115 -5.53 0.93 17.74
N ASP A 116 -5.69 1.62 18.88
CA ASP A 116 -6.58 1.19 19.94
C ASP A 116 -8.06 1.23 19.52
N ALA A 117 -8.46 2.29 18.81
CA ALA A 117 -9.85 2.45 18.34
C ALA A 117 -10.24 1.37 17.32
N PHE A 118 -9.39 1.10 16.33
CA PHE A 118 -9.64 0.04 15.36
C PHE A 118 -9.59 -1.35 16.01
N ALA A 119 -8.64 -1.61 16.90
CA ALA A 119 -8.53 -2.88 17.64
C ALA A 119 -9.78 -3.15 18.49
N ALA A 120 -10.34 -2.14 19.14
CA ALA A 120 -11.59 -2.26 19.89
C ALA A 120 -12.79 -2.67 19.01
N ALA A 121 -12.74 -2.38 17.73
CA ALA A 121 -13.74 -2.80 16.74
C ALA A 121 -13.41 -4.15 16.05
N GLY A 122 -12.31 -4.80 16.43
CA GLY A 122 -11.84 -6.05 15.84
C GLY A 122 -11.15 -5.86 14.47
N ILE A 123 -10.71 -4.65 14.16
CA ILE A 123 -10.02 -4.27 12.93
C ILE A 123 -8.54 -4.07 13.25
N ARG A 124 -7.62 -4.62 12.46
CA ARG A 124 -6.19 -4.38 12.63
C ARG A 124 -5.77 -3.14 11.86
N LEU A 125 -5.02 -2.25 12.51
CA LEU A 125 -4.44 -1.07 11.85
C LEU A 125 -3.08 -1.43 11.26
N LEU A 126 -2.88 -1.04 10.00
CA LEU A 126 -1.63 -1.19 9.26
C LEU A 126 -1.04 0.19 8.91
N TYR A 127 0.22 0.23 8.57
CA TYR A 127 0.93 1.40 8.06
C TYR A 127 1.48 1.11 6.67
N HIS A 128 1.03 1.88 5.66
CA HIS A 128 1.51 1.83 4.29
C HIS A 128 2.65 2.82 4.10
N ASN A 129 3.82 2.30 3.72
CA ASN A 129 5.02 3.10 3.55
C ASN A 129 5.15 3.72 2.15
N HIS A 130 5.89 4.83 2.12
CA HIS A 130 6.47 5.40 0.92
C HIS A 130 8.01 5.37 1.01
N ASP A 131 8.70 5.99 0.09
CA ASP A 131 10.16 6.00 0.03
C ASP A 131 10.82 6.83 1.15
N HIS A 132 10.12 7.84 1.68
CA HIS A 132 10.67 8.70 2.73
C HIS A 132 10.76 8.00 4.09
N GLU A 133 9.91 7.02 4.38
CA GLU A 133 10.03 6.22 5.60
C GLU A 133 11.22 5.23 5.57
N MET A 134 11.83 5.03 4.39
CA MET A 134 13.08 4.27 4.28
C MET A 134 14.30 5.11 4.69
N THR A 135 14.13 6.39 4.94
CA THR A 135 15.20 7.28 5.45
C THR A 135 15.31 7.22 6.98
N THR A 136 16.32 7.86 7.53
CA THR A 136 16.53 8.02 8.98
C THR A 136 16.22 9.46 9.39
N LEU A 137 15.79 9.65 10.64
CA LEU A 137 15.69 11.00 11.21
C LEU A 137 17.08 11.51 11.63
N PRO A 138 17.31 12.82 11.68
CA PRO A 138 18.59 13.38 12.11
C PRO A 138 19.02 12.86 13.49
N GLY A 139 20.20 12.24 13.54
CA GLY A 139 20.77 11.68 14.77
C GLY A 139 20.28 10.28 15.15
N ASP A 140 19.39 9.68 14.38
CA ASP A 140 18.92 8.31 14.58
C ASP A 140 19.39 7.40 13.41
N PRO A 141 20.11 6.30 13.69
CA PRO A 141 20.56 5.39 12.63
C PRO A 141 19.47 4.42 12.14
N VAL A 142 18.30 4.37 12.81
CA VAL A 142 17.19 3.47 12.49
C VAL A 142 16.27 4.13 11.48
N ARG A 143 15.74 3.36 10.52
CA ARG A 143 14.79 3.88 9.54
C ARG A 143 13.52 4.38 10.20
N LEU A 144 12.94 5.40 9.61
CA LEU A 144 11.73 6.01 10.15
C LEU A 144 10.58 5.00 10.28
N LEU A 145 10.37 4.12 9.27
CA LEU A 145 9.33 3.09 9.35
C LEU A 145 9.56 2.13 10.53
N ASP A 146 10.79 1.66 10.70
CA ASP A 146 11.13 0.76 11.82
C ASP A 146 10.83 1.44 13.16
N ARG A 147 11.14 2.75 13.28
CA ARG A 147 10.84 3.55 14.49
C ARG A 147 9.34 3.73 14.74
N ILE A 148 8.56 3.95 13.69
CA ILE A 148 7.09 4.06 13.81
C ILE A 148 6.52 2.74 14.33
N LEU A 149 6.90 1.62 13.72
CA LEU A 149 6.41 0.30 14.11
C LEU A 149 6.86 -0.12 15.52
N GLU A 150 8.07 0.27 15.93
CA GLU A 150 8.59 0.05 17.29
C GLU A 150 7.84 0.91 18.33
N ALA A 151 7.50 2.16 17.98
CA ALA A 151 6.88 3.12 18.87
C ALA A 151 5.38 2.93 19.08
N VAL A 152 4.68 2.23 18.19
CA VAL A 152 3.23 2.03 18.24
C VAL A 152 2.89 0.54 18.37
N PRO A 153 2.77 0.02 19.61
CA PRO A 153 2.37 -1.36 19.84
C PRO A 153 1.02 -1.71 19.19
N GLY A 154 0.99 -2.78 18.42
CA GLY A 154 -0.20 -3.24 17.71
C GLY A 154 -0.34 -2.73 16.27
N LEU A 155 0.35 -1.68 15.89
CA LEU A 155 0.46 -1.27 14.49
C LEU A 155 1.33 -2.27 13.72
N ALA A 156 0.89 -2.67 12.54
CA ALA A 156 1.63 -3.60 11.70
C ALA A 156 1.95 -2.96 10.33
N PRO A 157 2.96 -3.45 9.61
CA PRO A 157 3.27 -2.91 8.30
C PRO A 157 2.35 -3.44 7.20
N GLU A 158 2.04 -2.58 6.24
CA GLU A 158 1.61 -2.89 4.89
C GLU A 158 2.69 -2.40 3.94
N PHE A 159 3.65 -3.26 3.61
CA PHE A 159 4.77 -2.85 2.79
C PHE A 159 4.39 -2.65 1.32
N ASP A 160 4.71 -1.47 0.79
CA ASP A 160 4.77 -1.20 -0.64
C ASP A 160 6.20 -1.47 -1.14
N THR A 161 6.37 -2.53 -1.91
CA THR A 161 7.68 -3.03 -2.36
C THR A 161 8.40 -2.06 -3.28
N CYS A 162 7.68 -1.30 -4.12
CA CYS A 162 8.25 -0.25 -4.95
C CYS A 162 8.90 0.85 -4.10
N TRP A 163 8.19 1.31 -3.07
CA TRP A 163 8.70 2.39 -2.22
C TRP A 163 9.85 1.93 -1.32
N VAL A 164 9.83 0.67 -0.87
CA VAL A 164 10.97 0.05 -0.19
C VAL A 164 12.19 0.03 -1.11
N SER A 165 12.02 -0.48 -2.34
CA SER A 165 13.07 -0.58 -3.35
C SER A 165 13.57 0.80 -3.78
N TYR A 166 12.67 1.72 -4.15
CA TYR A 166 13.02 3.10 -4.52
C TYR A 166 13.61 3.87 -3.33
N GLY A 167 13.24 3.52 -2.10
CA GLY A 167 13.82 3.98 -0.84
C GLY A 167 15.26 3.50 -0.61
N GLY A 168 15.78 2.61 -1.46
CA GLY A 168 17.15 2.09 -1.39
C GLY A 168 17.31 0.91 -0.45
N VAL A 169 16.23 0.20 -0.15
CA VAL A 169 16.21 -1.01 0.67
C VAL A 169 15.85 -2.20 -0.21
N ASP A 170 16.46 -3.35 0.04
CA ASP A 170 16.07 -4.59 -0.64
C ASP A 170 14.73 -5.08 -0.10
N PRO A 171 13.65 -5.09 -0.92
CA PRO A 171 12.32 -5.48 -0.46
C PRO A 171 12.26 -6.94 -0.01
N ILE A 172 13.07 -7.84 -0.59
CA ILE A 172 13.09 -9.26 -0.21
C ILE A 172 13.63 -9.42 1.20
N GLN A 173 14.74 -8.74 1.51
CA GLN A 173 15.32 -8.76 2.86
C GLN A 173 14.37 -8.12 3.87
N TYR A 174 13.73 -7.02 3.50
CA TYR A 174 12.82 -6.28 4.38
C TYR A 174 11.55 -7.08 4.70
N LEU A 175 10.93 -7.72 3.69
CA LEU A 175 9.81 -8.64 3.90
C LEU A 175 10.19 -9.83 4.81
N THR A 176 11.40 -10.35 4.66
CA THR A 176 11.91 -11.44 5.48
C THR A 176 12.14 -11.00 6.94
N GLN A 177 12.63 -9.80 7.16
CA GLN A 177 12.83 -9.22 8.50
C GLN A 177 11.52 -9.13 9.29
N TYR A 178 10.41 -8.81 8.61
CA TYR A 178 9.08 -8.66 9.21
C TYR A 178 8.19 -9.89 9.07
N ALA A 179 8.77 -11.06 8.78
CA ALA A 179 8.00 -12.31 8.69
C ALA A 179 7.20 -12.59 9.97
N GLY A 180 5.94 -12.96 9.81
CA GLY A 180 4.99 -13.18 10.90
C GLY A 180 4.22 -11.93 11.33
N GLN A 181 4.54 -10.74 10.78
CA GLN A 181 3.86 -9.49 11.10
C GLN A 181 3.03 -8.92 9.93
N LEU A 182 3.19 -9.50 8.72
CA LEU A 182 2.58 -9.03 7.48
C LEU A 182 1.25 -9.73 7.21
N ASP A 183 0.22 -8.97 6.89
CA ASP A 183 -1.06 -9.46 6.37
C ASP A 183 -1.24 -9.13 4.90
N ILE A 184 -0.85 -7.92 4.50
CA ILE A 184 -0.98 -7.34 3.16
C ILE A 184 0.38 -6.84 2.69
N VAL A 185 0.69 -7.06 1.41
CA VAL A 185 1.86 -6.47 0.73
C VAL A 185 1.40 -5.81 -0.56
N HIS A 186 1.75 -4.54 -0.76
CA HIS A 186 1.50 -3.82 -1.99
C HIS A 186 2.52 -4.17 -3.06
N LEU A 187 1.99 -4.53 -4.21
CA LEU A 187 2.76 -4.81 -5.43
C LEU A 187 2.63 -3.62 -6.36
N LYS A 188 3.66 -2.81 -6.41
CA LYS A 188 3.77 -1.64 -7.29
C LYS A 188 5.06 -1.76 -8.09
N ASP A 189 4.97 -1.62 -9.41
CA ASP A 189 6.13 -1.71 -10.28
C ASP A 189 6.48 -0.35 -10.90
N TYR A 190 7.72 -0.18 -11.26
CA TYR A 190 8.20 1.09 -11.79
C TYR A 190 9.38 0.90 -12.75
N ARG A 191 9.68 1.95 -13.50
CA ARG A 191 10.95 2.14 -14.23
C ARG A 191 11.57 3.47 -13.86
N CYS A 192 12.90 3.49 -13.87
CA CYS A 192 13.68 4.71 -13.76
C CYS A 192 14.79 4.65 -14.82
N CYS A 193 14.81 5.63 -15.74
CA CYS A 193 15.77 5.65 -16.85
C CYS A 193 17.23 5.85 -16.41
N GLN A 194 17.43 6.30 -15.17
CA GLN A 194 18.74 6.57 -14.58
C GLN A 194 19.00 5.65 -13.39
N LEU A 195 18.46 4.42 -13.42
CA LEU A 195 18.86 3.42 -12.42
C LEU A 195 20.37 3.26 -12.50
N PRO A 196 21.08 3.46 -11.39
CA PRO A 196 22.51 3.25 -11.36
C PRO A 196 22.84 1.78 -11.63
N GLU A 197 24.03 1.52 -12.18
CA GLU A 197 24.52 0.15 -12.44
C GLU A 197 24.64 -0.70 -11.17
N ARG A 198 24.66 -0.06 -10.01
CA ARG A 198 24.68 -0.71 -8.69
C ARG A 198 23.36 -0.48 -7.95
N PRO A 199 22.96 -1.40 -7.06
CA PRO A 199 21.76 -1.23 -6.23
C PRO A 199 21.75 0.13 -5.52
N ILE A 200 20.61 0.83 -5.56
CA ILE A 200 20.47 2.18 -4.97
C ILE A 200 20.89 2.20 -3.50
N TRP A 201 20.56 1.17 -2.73
CA TRP A 201 20.93 1.09 -1.31
C TRP A 201 22.44 1.13 -1.08
N GLN A 202 23.27 0.54 -1.96
CA GLN A 202 24.72 0.64 -1.88
C GLN A 202 25.21 2.06 -2.12
N LEU A 203 24.61 2.73 -3.10
CA LEU A 203 24.95 4.10 -3.43
C LEU A 203 24.54 5.08 -2.32
N LEU A 204 23.39 4.85 -1.68
CA LEU A 204 22.96 5.67 -0.54
C LEU A 204 23.91 5.52 0.66
N GLN A 205 24.42 4.30 0.91
CA GLN A 205 25.45 4.09 1.93
C GLN A 205 26.78 4.80 1.63
N GLU A 206 27.07 5.03 0.34
CA GLU A 206 28.25 5.76 -0.12
C GLU A 206 28.00 7.29 -0.25
N GLY A 207 26.84 7.79 0.19
CA GLY A 207 26.50 9.22 0.18
C GLY A 207 25.84 9.70 -1.12
N TYR A 208 25.26 8.80 -1.94
CA TYR A 208 24.50 9.21 -3.12
C TYR A 208 23.22 9.95 -2.69
N GLU A 209 23.06 11.17 -3.18
CA GLU A 209 21.84 11.95 -2.99
C GLU A 209 20.87 11.67 -4.16
N ARG A 210 19.66 11.24 -3.79
CA ARG A 210 18.60 11.05 -4.80
C ARG A 210 18.09 12.40 -5.31
N PRO A 211 17.72 12.49 -6.61
CA PRO A 211 17.01 13.67 -7.09
C PRO A 211 15.76 13.94 -6.26
N GLU A 212 15.57 15.16 -5.80
CA GLU A 212 14.38 15.57 -5.03
C GLU A 212 13.06 15.33 -5.79
N LYS A 213 13.11 15.36 -7.12
CA LYS A 213 11.94 15.10 -7.98
C LYS A 213 12.14 13.81 -8.77
N ARG A 214 11.22 12.87 -8.59
CA ARG A 214 11.19 11.60 -9.34
C ARG A 214 11.22 11.80 -10.85
N SER A 215 10.56 12.85 -11.36
CA SER A 215 10.57 13.21 -12.78
C SER A 215 11.98 13.47 -13.34
N LEU A 216 12.94 13.89 -12.53
CA LEU A 216 14.31 14.16 -12.96
C LEU A 216 15.11 12.87 -13.22
N CYS A 217 14.77 11.77 -12.56
CA CYS A 217 15.39 10.46 -12.81
C CYS A 217 14.62 9.62 -13.83
N GLY A 218 13.56 10.16 -14.44
CA GLY A 218 12.74 9.41 -15.38
C GLY A 218 11.85 8.34 -14.73
N PHE A 219 11.55 8.47 -13.42
CA PHE A 219 10.65 7.56 -12.73
C PHE A 219 9.26 7.56 -13.38
N ARG A 220 8.72 6.36 -13.58
CA ARG A 220 7.34 6.15 -13.99
C ARG A 220 6.82 4.85 -13.42
N TYR A 221 5.55 4.83 -13.10
CA TYR A 221 4.87 3.60 -12.70
C TYR A 221 4.63 2.70 -13.90
N GLU A 222 4.71 1.40 -13.67
CA GLU A 222 4.42 0.36 -14.66
C GLU A 222 3.45 -0.66 -14.07
N PRO A 223 2.67 -1.36 -14.91
CA PRO A 223 1.96 -2.53 -14.45
C PRO A 223 2.91 -3.57 -13.86
N VAL A 224 2.47 -4.29 -12.84
CA VAL A 224 3.24 -5.37 -12.23
C VAL A 224 3.71 -6.36 -13.29
N GLY A 225 5.02 -6.62 -13.32
CA GLY A 225 5.70 -7.43 -14.33
C GLY A 225 6.20 -6.67 -15.56
N CYS A 226 5.92 -5.37 -15.66
CA CYS A 226 6.40 -4.54 -16.75
C CYS A 226 7.54 -3.58 -16.36
N GLY A 227 7.91 -3.54 -15.09
CA GLY A 227 8.93 -2.67 -14.53
C GLY A 227 10.25 -3.36 -14.26
N VAL A 228 10.85 -3.06 -13.10
CA VAL A 228 12.20 -3.51 -12.72
C VAL A 228 12.22 -4.39 -11.47
N GLU A 229 11.09 -4.62 -10.82
CA GLU A 229 11.02 -5.38 -9.58
C GLU A 229 11.29 -6.89 -9.80
N ASN A 230 11.96 -7.50 -8.83
CA ASN A 230 12.19 -8.96 -8.81
C ASN A 230 10.97 -9.70 -8.25
N TRP A 231 9.92 -9.85 -9.04
CA TRP A 231 8.65 -10.43 -8.59
C TRP A 231 8.78 -11.86 -8.10
N GLN A 232 9.67 -12.66 -8.67
CA GLN A 232 9.90 -14.02 -8.20
C GLN A 232 10.42 -14.03 -6.76
N GLY A 233 11.41 -13.19 -6.46
CA GLY A 233 11.96 -13.07 -5.10
C GLY A 233 10.99 -12.42 -4.12
N ILE A 234 10.31 -11.34 -4.54
CA ILE A 234 9.34 -10.60 -3.71
C ILE A 234 8.16 -11.49 -3.33
N LEU A 235 7.53 -12.19 -4.30
CA LEU A 235 6.38 -13.04 -4.01
C LEU A 235 6.75 -14.28 -3.19
N ALA A 236 7.96 -14.83 -3.38
CA ALA A 236 8.47 -15.90 -2.54
C ALA A 236 8.66 -15.44 -1.08
N ALA A 237 9.27 -14.25 -0.88
CA ALA A 237 9.43 -13.65 0.45
C ALA A 237 8.08 -13.31 1.09
N THR A 238 7.14 -12.75 0.31
CA THR A 238 5.77 -12.44 0.76
C THR A 238 5.04 -13.70 1.22
N ALA A 239 5.07 -14.78 0.44
CA ALA A 239 4.46 -16.04 0.83
C ALA A 239 5.14 -16.66 2.08
N GLY A 240 6.47 -16.48 2.21
CA GLY A 240 7.25 -16.93 3.36
C GLY A 240 7.00 -16.08 4.62
N SER A 241 6.57 -14.84 4.46
CA SER A 241 6.31 -13.93 5.58
C SER A 241 5.00 -14.20 6.33
N GLY A 242 4.10 -15.00 5.78
CA GLY A 242 2.78 -15.25 6.34
C GLY A 242 1.69 -14.31 5.85
N ALA A 243 2.01 -13.37 4.96
CA ALA A 243 1.02 -12.49 4.34
C ALA A 243 -0.06 -13.31 3.61
N ARG A 244 -1.30 -12.83 3.69
CA ARG A 244 -2.47 -13.47 3.05
C ARG A 244 -2.82 -12.81 1.72
N TYR A 245 -2.59 -11.52 1.61
CA TYR A 245 -2.99 -10.71 0.48
C TYR A 245 -1.81 -10.02 -0.18
N VAL A 246 -1.89 -9.91 -1.49
CA VAL A 246 -1.07 -9.02 -2.29
C VAL A 246 -1.99 -8.04 -3.01
N VAL A 247 -1.71 -6.74 -2.90
CA VAL A 247 -2.56 -5.69 -3.45
C VAL A 247 -1.80 -4.95 -4.54
N VAL A 248 -2.31 -5.04 -5.76
CA VAL A 248 -1.75 -4.30 -6.91
C VAL A 248 -2.11 -2.82 -6.78
N GLU A 249 -1.11 -1.95 -6.94
CA GLU A 249 -1.33 -0.51 -7.01
C GLU A 249 -0.47 0.14 -8.09
N GLN A 250 -1.04 1.10 -8.82
CA GLN A 250 -0.34 1.96 -9.77
C GLN A 250 -0.91 3.37 -9.71
N ASP A 251 -0.14 4.35 -9.20
CA ASP A 251 -0.66 5.70 -8.93
C ASP A 251 -0.98 6.49 -10.20
N GLU A 252 -0.20 6.29 -11.26
CA GLU A 252 -0.40 6.90 -12.56
C GLU A 252 -0.19 5.90 -13.70
N SER A 253 -0.98 6.03 -14.74
CA SER A 253 -0.82 5.31 -16.00
C SER A 253 -0.73 6.32 -17.13
N LYS A 254 0.47 6.52 -17.70
CA LYS A 254 0.72 7.57 -18.70
C LYS A 254 0.45 7.13 -20.13
N ASP A 255 0.76 5.87 -20.43
CA ASP A 255 0.78 5.35 -21.81
C ASP A 255 -0.43 4.46 -22.12
N ARG A 256 -1.34 4.28 -21.14
CA ARG A 256 -2.51 3.40 -21.28
C ARG A 256 -3.60 3.79 -20.26
N ASP A 257 -4.79 3.26 -20.47
CA ASP A 257 -5.89 3.37 -19.51
C ASP A 257 -5.55 2.64 -18.20
N SER A 258 -6.01 3.18 -17.06
CA SER A 258 -5.71 2.61 -15.74
C SER A 258 -6.36 1.25 -15.50
N LEU A 259 -7.53 0.98 -16.09
CA LEU A 259 -8.17 -0.33 -16.04
C LEU A 259 -7.37 -1.35 -16.88
N GLU A 260 -6.84 -0.93 -18.03
CA GLU A 260 -5.93 -1.77 -18.83
C GLU A 260 -4.66 -2.11 -18.04
N ALA A 261 -4.05 -1.14 -17.35
CA ALA A 261 -2.88 -1.37 -16.52
C ALA A 261 -3.17 -2.36 -15.38
N ALA A 262 -4.31 -2.21 -14.70
CA ALA A 262 -4.75 -3.13 -13.66
C ALA A 262 -4.99 -4.55 -14.20
N ALA A 263 -5.57 -4.67 -15.41
CA ALA A 263 -5.79 -5.96 -16.07
C ALA A 263 -4.47 -6.66 -16.47
N LEU A 264 -3.47 -5.90 -16.93
CA LEU A 264 -2.14 -6.42 -17.22
C LEU A 264 -1.46 -6.97 -15.98
N SER A 265 -1.47 -6.22 -14.88
CA SER A 265 -0.90 -6.65 -13.60
C SER A 265 -1.58 -7.93 -13.11
N ARG A 266 -2.91 -7.99 -13.16
CA ARG A 266 -3.68 -9.18 -12.75
C ARG A 266 -3.36 -10.40 -13.59
N ARG A 267 -3.27 -10.21 -14.90
CA ARG A 267 -2.92 -11.29 -15.83
C ARG A 267 -1.53 -11.84 -15.54
N TYR A 268 -0.53 -10.98 -15.35
CA TYR A 268 0.83 -11.38 -15.03
C TYR A 268 0.89 -12.23 -13.74
N LEU A 269 0.25 -11.79 -12.66
CA LEU A 269 0.20 -12.55 -11.39
C LEU A 269 -0.42 -13.94 -11.57
N ARG A 270 -1.49 -14.03 -12.36
CA ARG A 270 -2.17 -15.30 -12.62
C ARG A 270 -1.33 -16.23 -13.50
N GLU A 271 -0.77 -15.73 -14.60
CA GLU A 271 -0.07 -16.55 -15.61
C GLU A 271 1.31 -17.02 -15.13
N GLU A 272 2.05 -16.15 -14.42
CA GLU A 272 3.41 -16.46 -13.98
C GLU A 272 3.47 -17.12 -12.58
N PHE A 273 2.51 -16.82 -11.69
CA PHE A 273 2.58 -17.25 -10.29
C PHE A 273 1.34 -18.02 -9.81
N GLY A 274 0.29 -18.09 -10.59
CA GLY A 274 -0.95 -18.79 -10.19
C GLY A 274 -1.72 -18.11 -9.06
N ILE A 275 -1.49 -16.81 -8.88
CA ILE A 275 -2.13 -15.99 -7.83
C ILE A 275 -3.38 -15.33 -8.35
#